data_bb3141e12e4d7003ba3a0a792149d3a5
#
_entry.id   bb3141e12e4d7003ba3a0a792149d3a5
#
_cell.length_a   1.000
_cell.length_b   1.000
_cell.length_c   1.000
_cell.angle_alpha   90.00
_cell.angle_beta   90.00
_cell.angle_gamma   90.00
#
_symmetry.space_group_name_H-M   'P 1'
#
loop_
_entity.id
_entity.type
_entity.pdbx_description
1 polymer ?
#
loop_
_entity_poly.entity_id
_entity_poly.type
_entity_poly.pdbx_seq_one_letter_code
_entity_poly.pdbx_strand_id
1 'polypeptide(L)'
;MSSIFDAILPRSLPPKRRTGAHFSKDVSFKIIVMTQYEFEAKRKVMCDKIVGCAFASYNYWHAGVDELTYEAGLCCELEDAGYFVHRQEEFPIYYKGRASRVKRRFDLVVTDRELGNVILELKALDTVGEEQRKQLWSYLRLTNCPFGMLINFSPKSGVYTERWGYDETTQKCYKIKN
;
A
#
# COMPACT_ATOMS: atom_id res chain seq x y z
N MET A 1 -20.24 -5.71 -2.85
CA MET A 1 -19.08 -4.82 -2.61
C MET A 1 -18.13 -5.58 -1.69
N SER A 2 -17.04 -6.10 -2.23
CA SER A 2 -16.01 -6.77 -1.42
C SER A 2 -15.28 -5.70 -0.63
N SER A 3 -15.18 -5.85 0.69
CA SER A 3 -14.48 -4.90 1.55
C SER A 3 -12.98 -5.02 1.29
N ILE A 4 -12.26 -3.89 1.31
CA ILE A 4 -10.78 -3.83 1.34
C ILE A 4 -10.18 -4.78 2.36
N PHE A 5 -10.90 -5.05 3.45
CA PHE A 5 -10.46 -5.92 4.54
C PHE A 5 -10.15 -7.35 4.09
N ASP A 6 -10.82 -7.85 3.05
CA ASP A 6 -10.56 -9.18 2.51
C ASP A 6 -9.22 -9.26 1.73
N ALA A 7 -8.70 -8.11 1.30
CA ALA A 7 -7.43 -8.01 0.58
C ALA A 7 -6.22 -7.72 1.50
N ILE A 8 -6.46 -7.15 2.70
CA ILE A 8 -5.41 -6.76 3.66
C ILE A 8 -5.16 -7.86 4.71
N LEU A 9 -6.15 -8.73 4.96
CA LEU A 9 -5.98 -9.83 5.92
C LEU A 9 -5.03 -10.91 5.36
N PRO A 10 -4.10 -11.45 6.17
CA PRO A 10 -3.32 -12.61 5.76
C PRO A 10 -4.28 -13.74 5.41
N ARG A 11 -4.16 -14.29 4.21
CA ARG A 11 -4.89 -15.51 3.82
C ARG A 11 -4.45 -16.62 4.77
N SER A 12 -5.25 -16.90 5.81
CA SER A 12 -5.10 -18.10 6.60
C SER A 12 -5.11 -19.31 5.66
N LEU A 13 -4.12 -20.17 5.78
CA LEU A 13 -4.07 -21.44 5.04
C LEU A 13 -5.44 -22.13 5.11
N PRO A 14 -5.98 -22.60 3.99
CA PRO A 14 -7.27 -23.26 3.98
C PRO A 14 -7.21 -24.52 4.86
N PRO A 15 -8.26 -24.84 5.60
CA PRO A 15 -8.32 -26.06 6.39
C PRO A 15 -8.15 -27.26 5.46
N LYS A 16 -7.31 -28.23 5.84
CA LYS A 16 -7.12 -29.51 5.14
C LYS A 16 -8.48 -30.13 4.89
N ARG A 17 -8.98 -30.07 3.67
CA ARG A 17 -10.21 -30.77 3.27
C ARG A 17 -9.92 -32.27 3.20
N ARG A 18 -10.74 -33.04 3.91
CA ARG A 18 -10.91 -34.47 3.73
C ARG A 18 -11.49 -34.75 2.34
N THR A 19 -10.93 -35.77 1.73
CA THR A 19 -11.21 -36.38 0.45
C THR A 19 -12.69 -36.62 0.11
N GLY A 20 -13.03 -36.40 -1.18
CA GLY A 20 -14.15 -37.06 -1.83
C GLY A 20 -15.05 -36.14 -2.65
N ALA A 21 -14.61 -35.72 -3.82
CA ALA A 21 -15.50 -35.38 -4.93
C ALA A 21 -14.73 -35.46 -6.25
N HIS A 22 -15.23 -36.27 -7.15
CA HIS A 22 -14.80 -36.37 -8.55
C HIS A 22 -14.94 -34.98 -9.21
N PHE A 23 -13.82 -34.38 -9.57
CA PHE A 23 -13.82 -33.17 -10.41
C PHE A 23 -13.40 -33.57 -11.81
N SER A 24 -14.27 -33.30 -12.78
CA SER A 24 -14.09 -33.43 -14.21
C SER A 24 -12.79 -32.70 -14.64
N LYS A 25 -11.95 -33.43 -15.36
CA LYS A 25 -10.80 -32.87 -16.07
C LYS A 25 -11.33 -32.02 -17.21
N ASP A 26 -11.03 -30.74 -17.23
CA ASP A 26 -10.82 -29.87 -18.38
C ASP A 26 -11.19 -28.40 -18.08
N VAL A 27 -10.46 -27.80 -17.19
CA VAL A 27 -10.15 -26.37 -17.27
C VAL A 27 -8.73 -26.21 -16.69
N SER A 28 -7.74 -26.20 -17.55
CA SER A 28 -6.37 -25.83 -17.17
C SER A 28 -6.35 -24.33 -16.85
N PHE A 29 -6.65 -23.97 -15.63
CA PHE A 29 -6.28 -22.67 -15.09
C PHE A 29 -4.75 -22.64 -15.05
N LYS A 30 -4.15 -22.02 -16.04
CA LYS A 30 -2.75 -21.64 -16.02
C LYS A 30 -2.62 -20.56 -14.93
N ILE A 31 -2.35 -20.97 -13.70
CA ILE A 31 -1.91 -20.02 -12.66
C ILE A 31 -0.54 -19.56 -13.16
N ILE A 32 -0.49 -18.38 -13.76
CA ILE A 32 0.77 -17.72 -14.07
C ILE A 32 1.33 -17.28 -12.72
N VAL A 33 2.22 -18.10 -12.17
CA VAL A 33 3.00 -17.72 -11.00
C VAL A 33 4.03 -16.71 -11.47
N MET A 34 3.82 -15.46 -11.13
CA MET A 34 4.76 -14.37 -11.39
C MET A 34 6.07 -14.67 -10.65
N THR A 35 7.20 -14.59 -11.33
CA THR A 35 8.51 -14.75 -10.70
C THR A 35 8.79 -13.58 -9.75
N GLN A 36 9.67 -13.79 -8.77
CA GLN A 36 10.11 -12.72 -7.86
C GLN A 36 10.68 -11.51 -8.63
N TYR A 37 11.42 -11.76 -9.69
CA TYR A 37 11.97 -10.70 -10.55
C TYR A 37 10.87 -9.89 -11.26
N GLU A 38 9.87 -10.55 -11.84
CA GLU A 38 8.73 -9.89 -12.49
C GLU A 38 7.91 -9.07 -11.47
N PHE A 39 7.71 -9.61 -10.27
CA PHE A 39 7.02 -8.90 -9.20
C PHE A 39 7.76 -7.62 -8.82
N GLU A 40 9.07 -7.69 -8.63
CA GLU A 40 9.88 -6.51 -8.28
C GLU A 40 9.94 -5.48 -9.41
N ALA A 41 10.03 -5.93 -10.66
CA ALA A 41 10.00 -5.04 -11.82
C ALA A 41 8.66 -4.29 -11.92
N LYS A 42 7.53 -4.99 -11.80
CA LYS A 42 6.19 -4.38 -11.80
C LYS A 42 5.99 -3.44 -10.62
N ARG A 43 6.45 -3.84 -9.43
CA ARG A 43 6.40 -2.99 -8.23
C ARG A 43 7.18 -1.70 -8.44
N LYS A 44 8.37 -1.77 -9.04
CA LYS A 44 9.14 -0.58 -9.38
C LYS A 44 8.37 0.35 -10.30
N VAL A 45 7.77 -0.18 -11.36
CA VAL A 45 6.94 0.61 -12.30
C VAL A 45 5.77 1.27 -11.59
N MET A 46 5.07 0.55 -10.70
CA MET A 46 3.99 1.11 -9.90
C MET A 46 4.47 2.25 -9.00
N CYS A 47 5.61 2.06 -8.32
CA CYS A 47 6.19 3.12 -7.49
C CYS A 47 6.54 4.36 -8.29
N ASP A 48 7.16 4.18 -9.46
CA ASP A 48 7.56 5.30 -10.34
C ASP A 48 6.31 6.06 -10.83
N LYS A 49 5.21 5.37 -11.12
CA LYS A 49 3.91 6.01 -11.44
C LYS A 49 3.34 6.77 -10.26
N ILE A 50 3.31 6.18 -9.06
CA ILE A 50 2.84 6.87 -7.84
C ILE A 50 3.66 8.15 -7.59
N VAL A 51 4.98 8.09 -7.77
CA VAL A 51 5.86 9.26 -7.66
C VAL A 51 5.50 10.31 -8.72
N GLY A 52 5.25 9.90 -9.97
CA GLY A 52 4.79 10.79 -11.04
C GLY A 52 3.49 11.51 -10.69
N CYS A 53 2.49 10.78 -10.16
CA CYS A 53 1.23 11.34 -9.68
C CYS A 53 1.45 12.35 -8.53
N ALA A 54 2.37 12.05 -7.60
CA ALA A 54 2.71 12.97 -6.52
C ALA A 54 3.33 14.28 -7.05
N PHE A 55 4.23 14.18 -8.03
CA PHE A 55 4.76 15.37 -8.70
C PHE A 55 3.68 16.15 -9.47
N ALA A 56 2.75 15.48 -10.14
CA ALA A 56 1.64 16.14 -10.84
C ALA A 56 0.76 16.93 -9.85
N SER A 57 0.36 16.32 -8.74
CA SER A 57 -0.37 16.99 -7.66
C SER A 57 0.39 18.18 -7.09
N TYR A 58 1.69 18.03 -6.80
CA TYR A 58 2.53 19.12 -6.29
C TYR A 58 2.67 20.26 -7.30
N ASN A 59 2.88 19.96 -8.58
CA ASN A 59 3.03 20.97 -9.63
C ASN A 59 1.75 21.75 -9.90
N TYR A 60 0.59 21.15 -9.67
CA TYR A 60 -0.70 21.80 -9.80
C TYR A 60 -0.97 22.77 -8.65
N TRP A 61 -0.78 22.31 -7.41
CA TRP A 61 -1.07 23.11 -6.22
C TRP A 61 0.06 24.04 -5.80
N HIS A 62 1.29 23.77 -6.26
CA HIS A 62 2.52 24.40 -5.81
C HIS A 62 2.82 24.20 -4.31
N ALA A 63 3.85 24.86 -3.80
CA ALA A 63 4.23 24.75 -2.40
C ALA A 63 3.26 25.53 -1.48
N GLY A 64 3.02 24.99 -0.28
CA GLY A 64 2.37 25.72 0.82
C GLY A 64 0.89 25.46 1.02
N VAL A 65 0.31 24.47 0.33
CA VAL A 65 -1.01 23.95 0.69
C VAL A 65 -0.88 22.84 1.76
N ASP A 66 -2.00 22.51 2.40
CA ASP A 66 -2.03 21.49 3.44
C ASP A 66 -1.98 20.07 2.88
N GLU A 67 -1.71 19.10 3.75
CA GLU A 67 -1.58 17.68 3.42
C GLU A 67 -2.84 17.10 2.75
N LEU A 68 -4.03 17.49 3.22
CA LEU A 68 -5.31 17.01 2.67
C LEU A 68 -5.54 17.49 1.24
N THR A 69 -5.05 18.68 0.90
CA THR A 69 -5.13 19.22 -0.46
C THR A 69 -4.23 18.44 -1.42
N TYR A 70 -2.98 18.14 -1.01
CA TYR A 70 -2.11 17.26 -1.80
C TYR A 70 -2.67 15.84 -1.92
N GLU A 71 -3.23 15.30 -0.84
CA GLU A 71 -3.88 13.98 -0.82
C GLU A 71 -5.01 13.93 -1.85
N ALA A 72 -5.87 14.94 -1.89
CA ALA A 72 -6.98 15.00 -2.84
C ALA A 72 -6.49 15.03 -4.30
N GLY A 73 -5.48 15.83 -4.60
CA GLY A 73 -4.87 15.89 -5.93
C GLY A 73 -4.21 14.56 -6.31
N LEU A 74 -3.44 13.96 -5.38
CA LEU A 74 -2.81 12.67 -5.60
C LEU A 74 -3.83 11.56 -5.85
N CYS A 75 -4.97 11.56 -5.15
CA CYS A 75 -6.07 10.64 -5.40
C CYS A 75 -6.55 10.70 -6.86
N CYS A 76 -6.87 11.90 -7.35
CA CYS A 76 -7.31 12.09 -8.73
C CYS A 76 -6.28 11.57 -9.73
N GLU A 77 -5.02 11.92 -9.56
CA GLU A 77 -3.93 11.47 -10.44
C GLU A 77 -3.75 9.95 -10.45
N LEU A 78 -3.89 9.30 -9.29
CA LEU A 78 -3.80 7.85 -9.17
C LEU A 78 -5.00 7.13 -9.80
N GLU A 79 -6.21 7.67 -9.62
CA GLU A 79 -7.43 7.15 -10.25
C GLU A 79 -7.37 7.29 -11.78
N ASP A 80 -6.90 8.42 -12.29
CA ASP A 80 -6.67 8.65 -13.72
C ASP A 80 -5.58 7.72 -14.28
N ALA A 81 -4.60 7.35 -13.47
CA ALA A 81 -3.59 6.34 -13.82
C ALA A 81 -4.12 4.90 -13.78
N GLY A 82 -5.39 4.69 -13.41
CA GLY A 82 -6.09 3.40 -13.43
C GLY A 82 -5.96 2.58 -12.15
N TYR A 83 -5.52 3.16 -11.04
CA TYR A 83 -5.48 2.49 -9.75
C TYR A 83 -6.80 2.61 -8.99
N PHE A 84 -7.08 1.63 -8.14
CA PHE A 84 -8.12 1.76 -7.13
C PHE A 84 -7.52 2.44 -5.89
N VAL A 85 -8.13 3.56 -5.49
CA VAL A 85 -7.63 4.36 -4.37
C VAL A 85 -8.66 4.39 -3.24
N HIS A 86 -8.21 4.11 -2.05
CA HIS A 86 -8.99 4.19 -0.83
C HIS A 86 -8.40 5.27 0.06
N ARG A 87 -9.20 6.28 0.32
CA ARG A 87 -8.79 7.50 1.02
C ARG A 87 -9.33 7.51 2.44
N GLN A 88 -8.44 7.78 3.41
CA GLN A 88 -8.80 8.00 4.82
C GLN A 88 -9.63 6.86 5.44
N GLU A 89 -9.42 5.62 4.98
CA GLU A 89 -10.18 4.48 5.49
C GLU A 89 -9.68 4.03 6.86
N GLU A 90 -10.64 3.76 7.76
CA GLU A 90 -10.37 3.17 9.05
C GLU A 90 -10.30 1.66 8.96
N PHE A 91 -9.29 1.06 9.58
CA PHE A 91 -9.20 -0.38 9.73
C PHE A 91 -9.06 -0.79 11.19
N PRO A 92 -9.68 -1.90 11.60
CA PRO A 92 -9.56 -2.43 12.95
C PRO A 92 -8.18 -3.08 13.15
N ILE A 93 -7.60 -2.86 14.31
CA ILE A 93 -6.40 -3.59 14.72
C ILE A 93 -6.80 -4.93 15.29
N TYR A 94 -6.17 -5.99 14.80
CA TYR A 94 -6.40 -7.35 15.28
C TYR A 94 -5.37 -7.75 16.33
N TYR A 95 -5.84 -8.41 17.39
CA TYR A 95 -4.99 -9.04 18.40
C TYR A 95 -5.38 -10.51 18.55
N LYS A 96 -4.46 -11.41 18.23
CA LYS A 96 -4.69 -12.88 18.25
C LYS A 96 -5.97 -13.27 17.48
N GLY A 97 -6.15 -12.70 16.28
CA GLY A 97 -7.29 -12.99 15.40
C GLY A 97 -8.63 -12.34 15.81
N ARG A 98 -8.65 -11.52 16.85
CA ARG A 98 -9.86 -10.80 17.30
C ARG A 98 -9.71 -9.32 16.98
N ALA A 99 -10.74 -8.71 16.38
CA ALA A 99 -10.79 -7.27 16.19
C ALA A 99 -10.75 -6.57 17.57
N SER A 100 -9.77 -5.69 17.75
CA SER A 100 -9.68 -4.86 18.95
C SER A 100 -10.62 -3.65 18.83
N ARG A 101 -10.78 -2.90 19.92
CA ARG A 101 -11.53 -1.63 19.91
C ARG A 101 -10.71 -0.48 19.30
N VAL A 102 -9.45 -0.74 18.96
CA VAL A 102 -8.54 0.27 18.39
C VAL A 102 -8.66 0.20 16.87
N LYS A 103 -8.81 1.36 16.26
CA LYS A 103 -8.74 1.55 14.82
C LYS A 103 -7.55 2.41 14.44
N ARG A 104 -7.09 2.28 13.21
CA ARG A 104 -6.12 3.17 12.57
C ARG A 104 -6.69 3.63 11.24
N ARG A 105 -6.24 4.77 10.79
CA ARG A 105 -6.64 5.35 9.51
C ARG A 105 -5.39 5.57 8.68
N PHE A 106 -5.42 5.09 7.44
CA PHE A 106 -4.39 5.35 6.45
C PHE A 106 -4.74 6.63 5.69
N ASP A 107 -3.73 7.35 5.24
CA ASP A 107 -3.98 8.46 4.32
C ASP A 107 -4.52 7.90 3.00
N LEU A 108 -3.74 7.06 2.32
CA LEU A 108 -4.18 6.37 1.11
C LEU A 108 -3.77 4.89 1.12
N VAL A 109 -4.64 4.05 0.56
CA VAL A 109 -4.28 2.69 0.12
C VAL A 109 -4.52 2.60 -1.37
N VAL A 110 -3.47 2.31 -2.12
CA VAL A 110 -3.52 2.12 -3.57
C VAL A 110 -3.51 0.63 -3.86
N THR A 111 -4.52 0.17 -4.59
CA THR A 111 -4.66 -1.25 -4.94
C THR A 111 -4.38 -1.45 -6.41
N ASP A 112 -3.42 -2.32 -6.70
CA ASP A 112 -3.17 -2.91 -8.02
C ASP A 112 -3.68 -4.35 -8.05
N ARG A 113 -4.23 -4.78 -9.19
CA ARG A 113 -4.84 -6.12 -9.32
C ARG A 113 -3.83 -7.26 -9.20
N GLU A 114 -2.59 -7.03 -9.59
CA GLU A 114 -1.54 -8.05 -9.62
C GLU A 114 -0.60 -7.95 -8.40
N LEU A 115 -0.28 -6.71 -7.99
CA LEU A 115 0.68 -6.44 -6.92
C LEU A 115 0.04 -6.32 -5.54
N GLY A 116 -1.29 -6.18 -5.49
CA GLY A 116 -2.03 -5.97 -4.25
C GLY A 116 -1.97 -4.53 -3.75
N ASN A 117 -1.94 -4.37 -2.43
CA ASN A 117 -2.06 -3.07 -1.78
C ASN A 117 -0.71 -2.42 -1.50
N VAL A 118 -0.68 -1.10 -1.66
CA VAL A 118 0.42 -0.21 -1.24
C VAL A 118 -0.16 0.82 -0.28
N ILE A 119 0.41 0.94 0.91
CA ILE A 119 0.03 1.98 1.87
C ILE A 119 0.88 3.22 1.59
N LEU A 120 0.21 4.35 1.40
CA LEU A 120 0.88 5.65 1.27
C LEU A 120 0.64 6.45 2.55
N GLU A 121 1.72 6.92 3.15
CA GLU A 121 1.74 7.88 4.23
C GLU A 121 2.17 9.23 3.67
N LEU A 122 1.33 10.24 3.81
CA LEU A 122 1.56 11.56 3.25
C LEU A 122 1.99 12.54 4.31
N LYS A 123 2.82 13.49 3.94
CA LYS A 123 3.24 14.61 4.78
C LYS A 123 3.41 15.87 3.96
N ALA A 124 3.19 17.02 4.60
CA ALA A 124 3.47 18.34 4.05
C ALA A 124 4.41 19.12 5.00
N LEU A 125 5.62 18.57 5.20
CA LEU A 125 6.60 19.06 6.17
C LEU A 125 7.87 19.57 5.47
N ASP A 126 8.58 20.47 6.12
CA ASP A 126 9.91 20.91 5.63
C ASP A 126 10.85 19.73 5.44
N THR A 127 10.88 18.83 6.42
CA THR A 127 11.71 17.62 6.41
C THR A 127 10.98 16.46 7.08
N VAL A 128 11.31 15.24 6.66
CA VAL A 128 10.79 13.99 7.22
C VAL A 128 11.80 13.40 8.18
N GLY A 129 11.37 13.09 9.39
CA GLY A 129 12.17 12.46 10.44
C GLY A 129 11.82 10.98 10.65
N GLU A 130 12.35 10.44 11.73
CA GLU A 130 12.11 9.05 12.14
C GLU A 130 10.66 8.82 12.59
N GLU A 131 10.03 9.83 13.17
CA GLU A 131 8.65 9.75 13.69
C GLU A 131 7.66 9.44 12.55
N GLN A 132 7.76 10.14 11.41
CA GLN A 132 6.93 9.91 10.25
C GLN A 132 7.14 8.51 9.66
N ARG A 133 8.40 8.03 9.64
CA ARG A 133 8.71 6.66 9.21
C ARG A 133 8.11 5.62 10.14
N LYS A 134 8.16 5.84 11.46
CA LYS A 134 7.57 4.94 12.46
C LYS A 134 6.06 4.78 12.28
N GLN A 135 5.38 5.82 11.84
CA GLN A 135 3.95 5.76 11.53
C GLN A 135 3.69 4.76 10.38
N LEU A 136 4.35 4.91 9.24
CA LEU A 136 4.26 3.98 8.12
C LEU A 136 4.67 2.54 8.52
N TRP A 137 5.80 2.38 9.23
CA TRP A 137 6.25 1.06 9.69
C TRP A 137 5.23 0.38 10.61
N SER A 138 4.58 1.14 11.47
CA SER A 138 3.49 0.63 12.30
C SER A 138 2.33 0.11 11.45
N TYR A 139 1.95 0.83 10.42
CA TYR A 139 0.88 0.40 9.50
C TYR A 139 1.23 -0.88 8.76
N LEU A 140 2.41 -0.95 8.15
CA LEU A 140 2.88 -2.15 7.45
C LEU A 140 2.86 -3.38 8.35
N ARG A 141 3.35 -3.23 9.59
CA ARG A 141 3.38 -4.32 10.59
C ARG A 141 1.99 -4.75 11.04
N LEU A 142 1.09 -3.80 11.31
CA LEU A 142 -0.24 -4.08 11.84
C LEU A 142 -1.17 -4.75 10.81
N THR A 143 -0.88 -4.55 9.53
CA THR A 143 -1.68 -5.10 8.42
C THR A 143 -0.98 -6.23 7.67
N ASN A 144 0.27 -6.54 8.02
CA ASN A 144 1.14 -7.42 7.21
C ASN A 144 1.21 -6.98 5.74
N CYS A 145 1.01 -5.68 5.47
CA CYS A 145 1.17 -5.15 4.13
C CYS A 145 2.67 -5.15 3.77
N PRO A 146 3.07 -5.84 2.69
CA PRO A 146 4.49 -6.05 2.41
C PRO A 146 5.19 -4.78 1.92
N PHE A 147 4.42 -3.75 1.55
CA PHE A 147 4.97 -2.57 0.89
C PHE A 147 4.22 -1.28 1.21
N GLY A 148 4.96 -0.18 1.35
CA GLY A 148 4.40 1.16 1.52
C GLY A 148 5.38 2.25 1.11
N MET A 149 4.85 3.44 0.92
CA MET A 149 5.62 4.63 0.57
C MET A 149 5.31 5.78 1.53
N LEU A 150 6.35 6.51 1.90
CA LEU A 150 6.24 7.82 2.53
C LEU A 150 6.44 8.88 1.46
N ILE A 151 5.49 9.79 1.32
CA ILE A 151 5.53 10.88 0.34
C ILE A 151 5.40 12.19 1.11
N ASN A 152 6.39 13.06 0.96
CA ASN A 152 6.37 14.37 1.59
C ASN A 152 6.34 15.48 0.54
N PHE A 153 5.34 16.32 0.62
CA PHE A 153 5.16 17.52 -0.19
C PHE A 153 5.81 18.72 0.52
N SER A 154 7.14 18.77 0.46
CA SER A 154 7.88 19.80 1.19
C SER A 154 7.69 21.18 0.57
N PRO A 155 7.34 22.21 1.37
CA PRO A 155 7.26 23.57 0.89
C PRO A 155 8.62 24.14 0.46
N LYS A 156 9.73 23.54 0.90
CA LYS A 156 11.09 24.03 0.61
C LYS A 156 11.79 23.25 -0.49
N SER A 157 11.56 21.94 -0.57
CA SER A 157 12.35 21.05 -1.44
C SER A 157 11.52 20.25 -2.44
N GLY A 158 10.21 20.46 -2.49
CA GLY A 158 9.32 19.75 -3.40
C GLY A 158 8.97 18.34 -2.92
N VAL A 159 8.69 17.44 -3.85
CA VAL A 159 8.28 16.08 -3.53
C VAL A 159 9.49 15.22 -3.11
N TYR A 160 9.42 14.66 -1.91
CA TYR A 160 10.38 13.70 -1.41
C TYR A 160 9.68 12.36 -1.15
N THR A 161 10.29 11.25 -1.53
CA THR A 161 9.69 9.92 -1.36
C THR A 161 10.65 8.91 -0.77
N GLU A 162 10.09 8.00 0.03
CA GLU A 162 10.78 6.80 0.52
C GLU A 162 9.93 5.57 0.26
N ARG A 163 10.59 4.46 -0.08
CA ARG A 163 9.97 3.15 -0.30
C ARG A 163 10.37 2.22 0.82
N TRP A 164 9.38 1.54 1.42
CA TRP A 164 9.58 0.67 2.56
C TRP A 164 8.94 -0.69 2.34
N GLY A 165 9.72 -1.74 2.59
CA GLY A 165 9.23 -3.11 2.64
C GLY A 165 9.00 -3.54 4.08
N TYR A 166 8.14 -4.54 4.27
CA TYR A 166 7.94 -5.26 5.52
C TYR A 166 8.13 -6.75 5.30
N ASP A 167 8.98 -7.36 6.09
CA ASP A 167 9.22 -8.80 6.11
C ASP A 167 8.49 -9.39 7.32
N GLU A 168 7.44 -10.15 7.05
CA GLU A 168 6.63 -10.82 8.07
C GLU A 168 7.43 -11.84 8.88
N THR A 169 8.41 -12.52 8.26
CA THR A 169 9.23 -13.54 8.92
C THR A 169 10.12 -12.94 10.00
N THR A 170 10.78 -11.83 9.67
CA THR A 170 11.68 -11.12 10.59
C THR A 170 10.97 -10.04 11.39
N GLN A 171 9.74 -9.70 11.02
CA GLN A 171 8.93 -8.59 11.56
C GLN A 171 9.63 -7.22 11.49
N LYS A 172 10.44 -7.02 10.46
CA LYS A 172 11.22 -5.79 10.26
C LYS A 172 10.81 -5.05 9.02
N CYS A 173 10.75 -3.72 9.13
CA CYS A 173 10.70 -2.83 7.99
C CYS A 173 12.10 -2.55 7.48
N TYR A 174 12.26 -2.46 6.17
CA TYR A 174 13.53 -2.16 5.50
C TYR A 174 13.31 -1.16 4.37
N LYS A 175 14.31 -0.29 4.18
CA LYS A 175 14.25 0.70 3.10
C LYS A 175 14.60 0.03 1.77
N ILE A 176 13.75 0.23 0.78
CA ILE A 176 13.98 -0.23 -0.59
C ILE A 176 14.76 0.86 -1.31
N LYS A 177 15.88 0.48 -1.92
CA LYS A 177 16.67 1.42 -2.75
C LYS A 177 15.92 1.73 -4.04
N ASN A 178 16.00 2.98 -4.46
CA ASN A 178 15.45 3.43 -5.74
C ASN A 178 16.21 2.83 -6.91
#